data_d860f10cf6ff4cda5d78089847f2e600
#
_entry.id   d860f10cf6ff4cda5d78089847f2e600
#
_cell.length_a   1.000
_cell.length_b   1.000
_cell.length_c   1.000
_cell.angle_alpha   90.00
_cell.angle_beta   90.00
_cell.angle_gamma   90.00
#
_symmetry.space_group_name_H-M   'P 1'
#
loop_
_entity.id
_entity.type
_entity.pdbx_description
1 polymer ?
#
loop_
_entity_poly.entity_id
_entity_poly.type
_entity_poly.pdbx_seq_one_letter_code
_entity_poly.pdbx_strand_id
1 'polypeptide(L)'
;MTQRSILAGKNPTVIIKAGANITVRGYESDLVSAETSGVGGLQIEKRGKSEVGRARAAIGDHVLFDVRLNLPKWKGKNTPEEVIEVQMGGSGQVLVPFGSNLKVYAGTDIDVQGVQGQVDAYAGLKLSLQDVYCLGYASSGGKMEIDCQTMSEKEVKFEAGSDLRFHVRDLTSARIRVRDLGGYWEARIGDGEKSVYLKSGGDVTLVTDQKVEALPPNYVLGRIERPAAS
;
A
#
# COMPACT_ATOMS: atom_id res chain seq x y z
N MET A 1 19.90 9.25 15.46
CA MET A 1 18.83 9.70 14.56
C MET A 1 19.50 10.26 13.30
N THR A 2 19.23 9.70 12.17
CA THR A 2 19.85 10.13 10.89
C THR A 2 18.74 10.64 9.98
N GLN A 3 18.90 11.85 9.46
CA GLN A 3 17.95 12.45 8.52
C GLN A 3 18.67 12.78 7.21
N ARG A 4 17.98 12.55 6.10
CA ARG A 4 18.41 12.90 4.74
C ARG A 4 17.24 13.40 3.90
N SER A 5 17.53 14.29 2.95
CA SER A 5 16.52 14.81 2.02
C SER A 5 17.11 14.90 0.62
N ILE A 6 16.25 14.76 -0.39
CA ILE A 6 16.60 14.88 -1.79
C ILE A 6 15.49 15.63 -2.56
N LEU A 7 15.86 16.47 -3.49
CA LEU A 7 14.92 17.17 -4.36
C LEU A 7 14.32 16.18 -5.35
N ALA A 8 12.98 16.11 -5.41
CA ALA A 8 12.19 15.08 -6.09
C ALA A 8 11.12 15.71 -6.93
N GLY A 9 11.07 16.58 -7.67
CA GLY A 9 9.95 17.12 -8.47
C GLY A 9 8.55 16.86 -7.86
N LYS A 10 7.50 17.21 -8.59
CA LYS A 10 6.12 17.18 -8.05
C LYS A 10 5.50 15.77 -7.92
N ASN A 11 5.84 14.86 -8.83
CA ASN A 11 5.20 13.53 -8.92
C ASN A 11 6.25 12.42 -9.05
N PRO A 12 7.17 12.25 -8.10
CA PRO A 12 8.19 11.22 -8.19
C PRO A 12 7.58 9.83 -7.94
N THR A 13 8.27 8.80 -8.41
CA THR A 13 8.08 7.45 -7.89
C THR A 13 9.05 7.23 -6.73
N VAL A 14 8.53 6.94 -5.53
CA VAL A 14 9.33 6.70 -4.34
C VAL A 14 9.23 5.24 -3.94
N ILE A 15 10.37 4.55 -3.92
CA ILE A 15 10.48 3.17 -3.47
C ILE A 15 11.08 3.19 -2.06
N ILE A 16 10.34 2.70 -1.07
CA ILE A 16 10.73 2.73 0.34
C ILE A 16 10.89 1.30 0.83
N LYS A 17 12.04 1.02 1.43
CA LYS A 17 12.36 -0.28 2.04
C LYS A 17 12.84 -0.07 3.46
N ALA A 18 12.13 -0.65 4.43
CA ALA A 18 12.46 -0.58 5.84
C ALA A 18 12.61 -1.99 6.44
N GLY A 19 13.60 -2.18 7.30
CA GLY A 19 13.78 -3.44 8.02
C GLY A 19 12.72 -3.69 9.08
N ALA A 20 12.11 -2.63 9.60
CA ALA A 20 11.07 -2.67 10.63
C ALA A 20 9.89 -1.75 10.26
N ASN A 21 9.38 -0.95 11.19
CA ASN A 21 8.20 -0.11 10.98
C ASN A 21 8.51 1.11 10.11
N ILE A 22 7.57 1.49 9.27
CA ILE A 22 7.68 2.69 8.45
C ILE A 22 6.39 3.51 8.49
N THR A 23 6.52 4.81 8.69
CA THR A 23 5.46 5.80 8.51
C THR A 23 5.78 6.64 7.28
N VAL A 24 4.83 6.73 6.35
CA VAL A 24 4.96 7.58 5.15
C VAL A 24 3.84 8.60 5.15
N ARG A 25 4.20 9.86 4.96
CA ARG A 25 3.23 10.97 4.90
C ARG A 25 3.45 11.81 3.66
N GLY A 26 2.34 12.08 2.96
CA GLY A 26 2.30 13.10 1.92
C GLY A 26 2.40 14.50 2.53
N TYR A 27 3.08 15.43 1.87
CA TYR A 27 3.14 16.83 2.27
C TYR A 27 3.38 17.76 1.06
N GLU A 28 3.11 19.04 1.25
CA GLU A 28 3.27 20.03 0.20
C GLU A 28 4.75 20.46 0.09
N SER A 29 5.51 19.75 -0.72
CA SER A 29 6.94 20.01 -0.97
C SER A 29 7.40 19.28 -2.22
N ASP A 30 8.55 19.70 -2.75
CA ASP A 30 9.28 19.02 -3.82
C ASP A 30 10.41 18.12 -3.30
N LEU A 31 10.46 17.90 -1.98
CA LEU A 31 11.50 17.10 -1.34
C LEU A 31 10.97 15.74 -0.88
N VAL A 32 11.77 14.70 -1.03
CA VAL A 32 11.63 13.47 -0.25
C VAL A 32 12.59 13.54 0.93
N SER A 33 12.04 13.47 2.14
CA SER A 33 12.81 13.47 3.38
C SER A 33 12.61 12.17 4.12
N ALA A 34 13.69 11.59 4.62
CA ALA A 34 13.62 10.38 5.42
C ALA A 34 14.42 10.52 6.70
N GLU A 35 13.89 9.92 7.76
CA GLU A 35 14.48 9.89 9.08
C GLU A 35 14.42 8.47 9.64
N THR A 36 15.50 8.01 10.25
CA THR A 36 15.57 6.71 10.93
C THR A 36 16.13 6.85 12.35
N SER A 37 15.53 6.09 13.27
CA SER A 37 15.98 5.97 14.65
C SER A 37 16.77 4.68 14.93
N GLY A 38 16.91 3.81 13.95
CA GLY A 38 17.49 2.46 14.11
C GLY A 38 18.98 2.37 13.86
N VAL A 39 19.57 1.25 14.29
CA VAL A 39 20.94 0.81 13.97
C VAL A 39 20.90 0.20 12.57
N GLY A 40 21.19 0.97 11.57
CA GLY A 40 21.21 0.50 10.17
C GLY A 40 21.00 1.70 9.27
N GLY A 41 21.98 2.03 8.50
CA GLY A 41 22.06 3.29 7.76
C GLY A 41 20.80 3.72 7.02
N LEU A 42 20.68 5.02 6.80
CA LEU A 42 19.71 5.63 5.92
C LEU A 42 20.39 5.97 4.60
N GLN A 43 19.83 5.44 3.51
CA GLN A 43 20.22 5.80 2.15
C GLN A 43 19.04 6.39 1.41
N ILE A 44 19.26 7.51 0.71
CA ILE A 44 18.32 8.07 -0.27
C ILE A 44 19.10 8.26 -1.55
N GLU A 45 18.62 7.64 -2.62
CA GLU A 45 19.26 7.69 -3.92
C GLU A 45 18.26 8.07 -5.02
N LYS A 46 18.69 8.89 -5.94
CA LYS A 46 17.98 9.21 -7.16
C LYS A 46 18.49 8.29 -8.27
N ARG A 47 17.58 7.49 -8.84
CA ARG A 47 17.93 6.57 -9.93
C ARG A 47 17.47 7.13 -11.27
N GLY A 48 18.35 7.12 -12.27
CA GLY A 48 18.00 7.39 -13.64
C GLY A 48 17.16 6.26 -14.25
N LYS A 49 16.57 6.49 -15.42
CA LYS A 49 15.58 5.63 -16.11
C LYS A 49 16.00 4.17 -16.39
N SER A 50 17.23 3.72 -16.10
CA SER A 50 17.76 2.46 -16.63
C SER A 50 18.09 1.36 -15.62
N GLU A 51 17.97 1.57 -14.31
CA GLU A 51 18.37 0.53 -13.35
C GLU A 51 17.25 0.15 -12.37
N VAL A 52 16.29 -0.60 -12.86
CA VAL A 52 15.34 -1.34 -12.03
C VAL A 52 15.89 -2.77 -11.88
N GLY A 53 16.38 -3.16 -10.71
CA GLY A 53 16.65 -4.57 -10.64
C GLY A 53 17.38 -5.23 -9.49
N ARG A 54 17.90 -4.60 -8.45
CA ARG A 54 18.39 -5.35 -7.28
C ARG A 54 18.19 -4.58 -5.99
N ALA A 55 17.44 -5.17 -5.06
CA ALA A 55 17.38 -4.72 -3.69
C ALA A 55 18.32 -5.56 -2.84
N ARG A 56 19.31 -4.93 -2.21
CA ARG A 56 20.22 -5.59 -1.28
C ARG A 56 20.14 -4.84 0.06
N ALA A 57 19.62 -5.48 1.08
CA ALA A 57 19.72 -4.98 2.45
C ALA A 57 20.90 -5.69 3.13
N ALA A 58 21.87 -4.92 3.60
CA ALA A 58 22.99 -5.43 4.34
C ALA A 58 23.11 -4.68 5.69
N ILE A 59 23.29 -5.44 6.77
CA ILE A 59 23.69 -4.92 8.07
C ILE A 59 25.11 -5.40 8.30
N GLY A 60 26.11 -4.50 8.21
CA GLY A 60 27.53 -4.87 8.19
C GLY A 60 27.85 -5.82 7.03
N ASP A 61 28.62 -6.87 7.27
CA ASP A 61 28.97 -7.88 6.27
C ASP A 61 27.92 -8.98 6.08
N HIS A 62 26.78 -8.91 6.75
CA HIS A 62 25.70 -9.89 6.65
C HIS A 62 24.58 -9.41 5.73
N VAL A 63 24.36 -10.12 4.61
CA VAL A 63 23.23 -9.93 3.71
C VAL A 63 22.01 -10.57 4.36
N LEU A 64 21.04 -9.75 4.83
CA LEU A 64 19.80 -10.24 5.44
C LEU A 64 18.75 -10.66 4.42
N PHE A 65 18.71 -10.02 3.25
CA PHE A 65 17.79 -10.38 2.17
C PHE A 65 18.42 -10.09 0.81
N ASP A 66 18.41 -11.05 -0.07
CA ASP A 66 18.57 -10.88 -1.52
C ASP A 66 17.23 -11.20 -2.18
N VAL A 67 16.37 -10.22 -2.30
CA VAL A 67 15.07 -10.39 -2.96
C VAL A 67 15.20 -9.95 -4.40
N ARG A 68 15.22 -10.90 -5.32
CA ARG A 68 14.95 -10.65 -6.73
C ARG A 68 13.45 -10.38 -6.88
N LEU A 69 13.07 -9.12 -6.79
CA LEU A 69 11.72 -8.70 -7.08
C LEU A 69 11.54 -8.73 -8.60
N ASN A 70 10.81 -9.72 -9.11
CA ASN A 70 10.18 -9.62 -10.42
C ASN A 70 9.06 -8.57 -10.30
N LEU A 71 9.45 -7.30 -10.37
CA LEU A 71 8.49 -6.20 -10.39
C LEU A 71 7.67 -6.35 -11.68
N PRO A 72 6.34 -6.35 -11.60
CA PRO A 72 5.51 -6.34 -12.79
C PRO A 72 5.95 -5.15 -13.67
N LYS A 73 6.19 -5.42 -14.96
CA LYS A 73 6.53 -4.36 -15.91
C LYS A 73 5.39 -3.37 -15.94
N TRP A 74 5.65 -2.16 -15.48
CA TRP A 74 4.69 -1.07 -15.55
C TRP A 74 4.37 -0.77 -17.03
N LYS A 75 3.15 -1.09 -17.48
CA LYS A 75 2.66 -0.84 -18.85
C LYS A 75 1.90 0.48 -18.96
N GLY A 76 2.08 1.44 -18.07
CA GLY A 76 1.46 2.75 -18.14
C GLY A 76 2.20 3.69 -19.11
N LYS A 77 1.47 4.49 -19.88
CA LYS A 77 2.02 5.51 -20.82
C LYS A 77 2.81 6.63 -20.15
N ASN A 78 2.75 6.76 -18.82
CA ASN A 78 3.52 7.72 -18.03
C ASN A 78 4.63 6.97 -17.28
N THR A 79 5.76 6.76 -17.93
CA THR A 79 6.97 6.34 -17.24
C THR A 79 7.33 7.43 -16.22
N PRO A 80 7.45 7.15 -14.92
CA PRO A 80 7.80 8.16 -13.95
C PRO A 80 9.14 8.78 -14.36
N GLU A 81 9.17 10.11 -14.47
CA GLU A 81 10.38 10.81 -14.91
C GLU A 81 11.52 10.65 -13.90
N GLU A 82 11.19 10.36 -12.65
CA GLU A 82 12.13 10.30 -11.56
C GLU A 82 11.79 9.20 -10.55
N VAL A 83 12.77 8.36 -10.24
CA VAL A 83 12.66 7.31 -9.21
C VAL A 83 13.61 7.63 -8.07
N ILE A 84 13.08 7.69 -6.84
CA ILE A 84 13.85 7.88 -5.61
C ILE A 84 13.73 6.61 -4.78
N GLU A 85 14.85 6.07 -4.37
CA GLU A 85 14.89 4.92 -3.48
C GLU A 85 15.36 5.34 -2.09
N VAL A 86 14.58 4.96 -1.06
CA VAL A 86 14.87 5.17 0.35
C VAL A 86 15.04 3.82 1.01
N GLN A 87 16.19 3.58 1.62
CA GLN A 87 16.48 2.35 2.35
C GLN A 87 16.84 2.65 3.80
N MET A 88 16.22 1.92 4.73
CA MET A 88 16.44 2.04 6.17
C MET A 88 16.63 0.66 6.79
N GLY A 89 17.67 0.48 7.60
CA GLY A 89 17.92 -0.78 8.31
C GLY A 89 16.96 -1.06 9.47
N GLY A 90 16.28 -0.03 9.97
CA GLY A 90 15.36 -0.13 11.12
C GLY A 90 14.02 0.55 10.83
N SER A 91 13.41 1.13 11.86
CA SER A 91 12.19 1.93 11.74
C SER A 91 12.50 3.36 11.33
N GLY A 92 11.54 4.00 10.67
CA GLY A 92 11.69 5.39 10.29
C GLY A 92 10.43 6.06 9.78
N GLN A 93 10.60 7.34 9.42
CA GLN A 93 9.57 8.15 8.78
C GLN A 93 10.08 8.67 7.44
N VAL A 94 9.19 8.69 6.45
CA VAL A 94 9.46 9.28 5.14
C VAL A 94 8.37 10.29 4.81
N LEU A 95 8.78 11.51 4.49
CA LEU A 95 7.91 12.55 3.96
C LEU A 95 8.08 12.60 2.44
N VAL A 96 6.99 12.59 1.72
CA VAL A 96 6.97 12.57 0.25
C VAL A 96 6.06 13.66 -0.29
N PRO A 97 6.34 14.24 -1.48
CA PRO A 97 5.39 15.12 -2.16
C PRO A 97 4.01 14.45 -2.30
N PHE A 98 2.90 15.19 -2.13
CA PHE A 98 1.55 14.63 -2.22
C PHE A 98 1.30 13.78 -3.47
N GLY A 99 1.77 14.21 -4.63
CA GLY A 99 1.58 13.51 -5.90
C GLY A 99 2.48 12.29 -6.13
N SER A 100 3.25 11.87 -5.12
CA SER A 100 4.19 10.74 -5.24
C SER A 100 3.48 9.42 -5.49
N ASN A 101 4.01 8.62 -6.43
CA ASN A 101 3.68 7.21 -6.53
C ASN A 101 4.59 6.41 -5.58
N LEU A 102 4.01 5.55 -4.75
CA LEU A 102 4.74 4.86 -3.71
C LEU A 102 4.81 3.35 -3.95
N LYS A 103 5.99 2.77 -3.67
CA LYS A 103 6.16 1.34 -3.42
C LYS A 103 6.82 1.17 -2.07
N VAL A 104 6.08 0.66 -1.10
CA VAL A 104 6.53 0.59 0.30
C VAL A 104 6.66 -0.88 0.73
N TYR A 105 7.81 -1.21 1.27
CA TYR A 105 8.13 -2.54 1.79
C TYR A 105 8.66 -2.39 3.22
N ALA A 106 8.03 -3.07 4.19
CA ALA A 106 8.51 -3.08 5.57
C ALA A 106 8.49 -4.49 6.16
N GLY A 107 9.49 -4.78 6.99
CA GLY A 107 9.57 -6.05 7.70
C GLY A 107 8.46 -6.26 8.72
N THR A 108 7.90 -5.18 9.26
CA THR A 108 6.80 -5.22 10.23
C THR A 108 5.63 -4.35 9.78
N ASP A 109 5.53 -3.11 10.23
CA ASP A 109 4.35 -2.29 10.05
C ASP A 109 4.57 -1.18 9.02
N ILE A 110 3.53 -0.91 8.25
CA ILE A 110 3.44 0.24 7.33
C ILE A 110 2.24 1.10 7.72
N ASP A 111 2.47 2.41 7.84
CA ASP A 111 1.45 3.43 7.97
C ASP A 111 1.67 4.49 6.88
N VAL A 112 0.72 4.63 5.94
CA VAL A 112 0.76 5.62 4.86
C VAL A 112 -0.43 6.54 4.99
N GLN A 113 -0.17 7.85 4.94
CA GLN A 113 -1.21 8.88 5.08
C GLN A 113 -1.05 10.00 4.05
N GLY A 114 -2.19 10.47 3.49
CA GLY A 114 -2.29 11.71 2.73
C GLY A 114 -1.50 11.69 1.41
N VAL A 115 -1.48 10.58 0.70
CA VAL A 115 -0.76 10.45 -0.59
C VAL A 115 -1.75 10.44 -1.75
N GLN A 116 -1.57 11.37 -2.69
CA GLN A 116 -2.45 11.55 -3.85
C GLN A 116 -2.03 10.75 -5.09
N GLY A 117 -0.86 10.12 -5.09
CA GLY A 117 -0.44 9.20 -6.15
C GLY A 117 -0.89 7.76 -5.89
N GLN A 118 -0.41 6.85 -6.73
CA GLN A 118 -0.68 5.42 -6.57
C GLN A 118 0.20 4.83 -5.47
N VAL A 119 -0.37 3.97 -4.62
CA VAL A 119 0.33 3.27 -3.54
C VAL A 119 0.28 1.76 -3.75
N ASP A 120 1.47 1.13 -3.73
CA ASP A 120 1.65 -0.31 -3.59
C ASP A 120 2.37 -0.57 -2.25
N ALA A 121 1.82 -1.44 -1.38
CA ALA A 121 2.36 -1.64 -0.04
C ALA A 121 2.43 -3.12 0.40
N TYR A 122 3.56 -3.50 1.01
CA TYR A 122 3.83 -4.87 1.48
C TYR A 122 4.37 -4.83 2.90
N ALA A 123 3.56 -5.17 3.88
CA ALA A 123 3.90 -5.19 5.30
C ALA A 123 4.07 -6.62 5.84
N GLY A 124 5.08 -6.85 6.67
CA GLY A 124 5.26 -8.14 7.35
C GLY A 124 4.20 -8.44 8.39
N LEU A 125 3.67 -7.41 9.08
CA LEU A 125 2.67 -7.56 10.14
C LEU A 125 1.42 -6.70 9.92
N LYS A 126 1.51 -5.38 10.06
CA LYS A 126 0.36 -4.48 9.97
C LYS A 126 0.49 -3.50 8.81
N LEU A 127 -0.60 -3.31 8.07
CA LEU A 127 -0.71 -2.30 7.01
C LEU A 127 -1.88 -1.37 7.31
N SER A 128 -1.59 -0.06 7.37
CA SER A 128 -2.58 1.00 7.49
C SER A 128 -2.41 1.99 6.35
N LEU A 129 -3.43 2.17 5.54
CA LEU A 129 -3.50 3.13 4.46
C LEU A 129 -4.65 4.08 4.74
N GLN A 130 -4.35 5.37 4.97
CA GLN A 130 -5.34 6.38 5.33
C GLN A 130 -5.24 7.55 4.36
N ASP A 131 -6.37 7.98 3.85
CA ASP A 131 -6.47 9.10 2.92
C ASP A 131 -5.50 8.99 1.73
N VAL A 132 -5.45 7.80 1.14
CA VAL A 132 -4.69 7.49 -0.07
C VAL A 132 -5.59 7.69 -1.28
N TYR A 133 -5.13 8.41 -2.30
CA TYR A 133 -5.97 8.66 -3.46
C TYR A 133 -6.18 7.40 -4.31
N CYS A 134 -5.10 6.71 -4.68
CA CYS A 134 -5.19 5.56 -5.57
C CYS A 134 -4.43 4.35 -4.99
N LEU A 135 -5.11 3.22 -4.91
CA LEU A 135 -4.50 1.97 -4.45
C LEU A 135 -4.27 1.02 -5.62
N GLY A 136 -3.01 0.57 -5.77
CA GLY A 136 -2.63 -0.45 -6.74
C GLY A 136 -2.66 -1.84 -6.11
N TYR A 137 -1.75 -2.10 -5.19
CA TYR A 137 -1.59 -3.38 -4.50
C TYR A 137 -1.40 -3.20 -3.00
N ALA A 138 -1.97 -4.13 -2.20
CA ALA A 138 -1.71 -4.18 -0.77
C ALA A 138 -1.66 -5.62 -0.26
N SER A 139 -0.66 -5.91 0.58
CA SER A 139 -0.52 -7.20 1.26
C SER A 139 0.06 -7.02 2.66
N SER A 140 -0.45 -7.79 3.62
CA SER A 140 0.02 -7.78 5.00
C SER A 140 0.07 -9.19 5.58
N GLY A 141 1.13 -9.51 6.31
CA GLY A 141 1.21 -10.77 7.07
C GLY A 141 0.26 -10.82 8.29
N GLY A 142 -0.29 -9.69 8.72
CA GLY A 142 -1.24 -9.56 9.82
C GLY A 142 -2.43 -8.70 9.43
N LYS A 143 -2.76 -7.70 10.28
CA LYS A 143 -3.92 -6.83 10.09
C LYS A 143 -3.74 -5.84 8.94
N MET A 144 -4.81 -5.59 8.19
CA MET A 144 -4.85 -4.61 7.11
C MET A 144 -6.04 -3.67 7.26
N GLU A 145 -5.78 -2.37 7.19
CA GLU A 145 -6.79 -1.31 7.16
C GLU A 145 -6.57 -0.45 5.94
N ILE A 146 -7.57 -0.37 5.08
CA ILE A 146 -7.54 0.40 3.84
C ILE A 146 -8.64 1.45 3.87
N ASP A 147 -8.24 2.72 3.71
CA ASP A 147 -9.11 3.84 3.39
C ASP A 147 -8.50 4.62 2.24
N CYS A 148 -9.05 4.44 1.03
CA CYS A 148 -8.57 5.10 -0.17
C CYS A 148 -9.71 5.64 -1.03
N GLN A 149 -9.40 6.59 -1.92
CA GLN A 149 -10.37 7.18 -2.82
C GLN A 149 -10.77 6.20 -3.92
N THR A 150 -9.79 5.63 -4.63
CA THR A 150 -10.04 4.78 -5.80
C THR A 150 -9.00 3.65 -5.92
N MET A 151 -9.18 2.77 -6.89
CA MET A 151 -8.26 1.70 -7.24
C MET A 151 -7.73 1.89 -8.66
N SER A 152 -6.44 1.59 -8.88
CA SER A 152 -5.76 1.79 -10.17
C SER A 152 -6.19 0.82 -11.26
N GLU A 153 -6.59 -0.39 -10.89
CA GLU A 153 -6.88 -1.49 -11.80
C GLU A 153 -8.37 -1.90 -11.74
N LYS A 154 -8.84 -2.53 -12.82
CA LYS A 154 -10.20 -3.12 -12.86
C LYS A 154 -10.29 -4.41 -12.04
N GLU A 155 -9.18 -5.13 -11.92
CA GLU A 155 -9.07 -6.34 -11.11
C GLU A 155 -7.97 -6.14 -10.07
N VAL A 156 -8.34 -6.25 -8.80
CA VAL A 156 -7.42 -6.07 -7.68
C VAL A 156 -7.56 -7.19 -6.66
N LYS A 157 -6.43 -7.49 -6.00
CA LYS A 157 -6.37 -8.52 -4.97
C LYS A 157 -5.66 -7.96 -3.75
N PHE A 158 -6.29 -8.10 -2.59
CA PHE A 158 -5.73 -7.72 -1.30
C PHE A 158 -5.68 -8.94 -0.38
N GLU A 159 -4.54 -9.12 0.31
CA GLU A 159 -4.31 -10.26 1.18
C GLU A 159 -3.83 -9.80 2.55
N ALA A 160 -4.55 -10.21 3.60
CA ALA A 160 -4.22 -10.01 5.00
C ALA A 160 -4.05 -11.35 5.73
N GLY A 161 -3.06 -11.47 6.60
CA GLY A 161 -2.87 -12.66 7.41
C GLY A 161 -3.85 -12.76 8.59
N SER A 162 -4.44 -11.63 9.04
CA SER A 162 -5.52 -11.56 10.02
C SER A 162 -6.66 -10.69 9.48
N ASP A 163 -7.24 -9.80 10.29
CA ASP A 163 -8.41 -9.02 9.89
C ASP A 163 -8.11 -8.02 8.78
N LEU A 164 -9.09 -7.82 7.88
CA LEU A 164 -9.03 -6.86 6.80
C LEU A 164 -10.24 -5.92 6.86
N ARG A 165 -9.99 -4.62 7.05
CA ARG A 165 -10.98 -3.55 6.90
C ARG A 165 -10.77 -2.84 5.57
N PHE A 166 -11.77 -2.86 4.71
CA PHE A 166 -11.68 -2.37 3.33
C PHE A 166 -12.70 -1.27 3.08
N HIS A 167 -12.20 -0.05 2.82
CA HIS A 167 -12.99 1.12 2.46
C HIS A 167 -12.40 1.77 1.21
N VAL A 168 -13.18 1.80 0.13
CA VAL A 168 -12.86 2.54 -1.10
C VAL A 168 -14.02 3.46 -1.42
N ARG A 169 -13.78 4.77 -1.33
CA ARG A 169 -14.84 5.79 -1.37
C ARG A 169 -15.56 5.84 -2.71
N ASP A 170 -14.82 5.70 -3.83
CA ASP A 170 -15.38 5.72 -5.20
C ASP A 170 -15.79 4.34 -5.72
N LEU A 171 -16.03 3.37 -4.84
CA LEU A 171 -16.45 2.04 -5.25
C LEU A 171 -17.95 1.98 -5.53
N THR A 172 -18.37 2.53 -6.65
CA THR A 172 -19.79 2.60 -7.06
C THR A 172 -20.24 1.41 -7.89
N SER A 173 -19.30 0.67 -8.48
CA SER A 173 -19.58 -0.52 -9.30
C SER A 173 -18.49 -1.56 -9.12
N ALA A 174 -18.78 -2.64 -8.37
CA ALA A 174 -17.83 -3.71 -8.12
C ALA A 174 -18.49 -5.06 -7.82
N ARG A 175 -17.84 -6.13 -8.25
CA ARG A 175 -18.05 -7.49 -7.76
C ARG A 175 -16.95 -7.83 -6.76
N ILE A 176 -17.33 -8.02 -5.51
CA ILE A 176 -16.42 -8.26 -4.39
C ILE A 176 -16.50 -9.73 -4.01
N ARG A 177 -15.38 -10.43 -4.13
CA ARG A 177 -15.23 -11.82 -3.71
C ARG A 177 -14.35 -11.86 -2.47
N VAL A 178 -14.84 -12.52 -1.44
CA VAL A 178 -14.15 -12.58 -0.16
C VAL A 178 -13.91 -14.02 0.25
N ARG A 179 -12.70 -14.28 0.73
CA ARG A 179 -12.33 -15.50 1.44
C ARG A 179 -11.75 -15.11 2.79
N ASP A 180 -12.46 -15.42 3.84
CA ASP A 180 -12.10 -15.09 5.22
C ASP A 180 -12.27 -16.29 6.17
N LEU A 181 -12.12 -16.05 7.48
CA LEU A 181 -12.29 -17.09 8.49
C LEU A 181 -13.68 -17.75 8.46
N GLY A 182 -14.73 -16.99 8.12
CA GLY A 182 -16.10 -17.47 8.00
C GLY A 182 -16.40 -18.22 6.69
N GLY A 183 -15.45 -18.28 5.75
CA GLY A 183 -15.57 -18.99 4.49
C GLY A 183 -15.52 -18.09 3.25
N TYR A 184 -16.31 -18.42 2.25
CA TYR A 184 -16.40 -17.67 0.99
C TYR A 184 -17.73 -16.94 0.90
N TRP A 185 -17.69 -15.67 0.51
CA TRP A 185 -18.89 -14.91 0.21
C TRP A 185 -18.65 -13.90 -0.93
N GLU A 186 -19.71 -13.50 -1.59
CA GLU A 186 -19.69 -12.51 -2.64
C GLU A 186 -20.70 -11.39 -2.39
N ALA A 187 -20.33 -10.19 -2.82
CA ALA A 187 -21.19 -9.03 -2.82
C ALA A 187 -21.05 -8.25 -4.14
N ARG A 188 -22.13 -7.55 -4.53
CA ARG A 188 -22.14 -6.67 -5.69
C ARG A 188 -22.56 -5.26 -5.28
N ILE A 189 -21.84 -4.28 -5.81
CA ILE A 189 -22.17 -2.86 -5.76
C ILE A 189 -22.43 -2.41 -7.20
N GLY A 190 -23.58 -1.80 -7.47
CA GLY A 190 -23.93 -1.36 -8.82
C GLY A 190 -23.85 -2.49 -9.86
N ASP A 191 -23.32 -2.18 -11.04
CA ASP A 191 -23.26 -3.14 -12.18
C ASP A 191 -22.12 -4.16 -12.07
N GLY A 192 -21.23 -4.04 -11.09
CA GLY A 192 -20.15 -4.99 -10.84
C GLY A 192 -18.98 -4.94 -11.84
N GLU A 193 -18.67 -3.77 -12.39
CA GLU A 193 -17.63 -3.61 -13.42
C GLU A 193 -16.21 -3.89 -12.92
N LYS A 194 -15.90 -3.51 -11.67
CA LYS A 194 -14.61 -3.79 -11.05
C LYS A 194 -14.64 -5.15 -10.36
N SER A 195 -13.56 -5.90 -10.42
CA SER A 195 -13.41 -7.18 -9.72
C SER A 195 -12.46 -7.00 -8.54
N VAL A 196 -12.97 -7.20 -7.32
CA VAL A 196 -12.18 -7.08 -6.08
C VAL A 196 -12.14 -8.42 -5.39
N TYR A 197 -10.94 -8.94 -5.17
CA TYR A 197 -10.74 -10.15 -4.38
C TYR A 197 -10.06 -9.81 -3.06
N LEU A 198 -10.75 -10.10 -1.95
CA LEU A 198 -10.28 -9.89 -0.59
C LEU A 198 -10.02 -11.26 0.05
N LYS A 199 -8.79 -11.47 0.53
CA LYS A 199 -8.41 -12.67 1.28
C LYS A 199 -7.90 -12.30 2.65
N SER A 200 -8.41 -12.94 3.67
CA SER A 200 -8.05 -12.72 5.07
C SER A 200 -7.93 -14.03 5.83
N GLY A 201 -6.97 -14.11 6.73
CA GLY A 201 -6.90 -15.19 7.74
C GLY A 201 -7.85 -14.97 8.92
N GLY A 202 -8.31 -13.74 9.12
CA GLY A 202 -9.34 -13.32 10.08
C GLY A 202 -10.63 -12.90 9.38
N ASP A 203 -11.31 -11.91 9.93
CA ASP A 203 -12.53 -11.36 9.37
C ASP A 203 -12.28 -10.29 8.32
N VAL A 204 -13.17 -10.20 7.31
CA VAL A 204 -13.22 -9.08 6.36
C VAL A 204 -14.40 -8.19 6.67
N THR A 205 -14.14 -6.90 6.88
CA THR A 205 -15.16 -5.86 7.01
C THR A 205 -15.14 -4.97 5.78
N LEU A 206 -16.26 -4.94 5.04
CA LEU A 206 -16.46 -3.99 3.94
C LEU A 206 -17.12 -2.72 4.48
N VAL A 207 -16.49 -1.58 4.26
CA VAL A 207 -17.05 -0.26 4.63
C VAL A 207 -17.52 0.44 3.38
N THR A 208 -18.81 0.77 3.31
CA THR A 208 -19.40 1.48 2.16
C THR A 208 -20.73 2.12 2.52
N ASP A 209 -21.06 3.24 1.91
CA ASP A 209 -22.38 3.89 1.93
C ASP A 209 -23.29 3.39 0.80
N GLN A 210 -22.73 2.66 -0.14
CA GLN A 210 -23.45 2.13 -1.29
C GLN A 210 -24.38 0.97 -0.91
N LYS A 211 -25.43 0.79 -1.70
CA LYS A 211 -26.30 -0.39 -1.57
C LYS A 211 -25.53 -1.63 -2.04
N VAL A 212 -25.39 -2.58 -1.14
CA VAL A 212 -24.72 -3.86 -1.41
C VAL A 212 -25.76 -4.95 -1.62
N GLU A 213 -25.63 -5.69 -2.71
CA GLU A 213 -26.38 -6.90 -2.97
C GLU A 213 -25.53 -8.12 -2.62
N ALA A 214 -25.96 -8.88 -1.62
CA ALA A 214 -25.31 -10.14 -1.26
C ALA A 214 -25.66 -11.22 -2.30
N LEU A 215 -24.64 -11.91 -2.83
CA LEU A 215 -24.82 -13.02 -3.75
C LEU A 215 -24.78 -14.36 -3.00
N PRO A 216 -25.52 -15.39 -3.44
CA PRO A 216 -25.48 -16.70 -2.78
C PRO A 216 -24.08 -17.35 -2.81
N PRO A 217 -23.66 -18.05 -1.74
CA PRO A 217 -24.29 -18.25 -0.46
C PRO A 217 -24.25 -17.01 0.46
N ASN A 218 -25.36 -16.68 1.10
CA ASN A 218 -25.59 -15.43 1.85
C ASN A 218 -25.00 -15.48 3.26
N TYR A 219 -23.70 -15.24 3.43
CA TYR A 219 -23.05 -15.15 4.76
C TYR A 219 -22.65 -13.71 5.16
N VAL A 220 -23.19 -12.70 4.50
CA VAL A 220 -22.72 -11.30 4.53
C VAL A 220 -23.23 -10.49 5.72
N LEU A 221 -24.24 -10.96 6.44
CA LEU A 221 -24.87 -10.20 7.53
C LEU A 221 -23.90 -9.99 8.69
N GLY A 222 -23.52 -8.72 8.94
CA GLY A 222 -22.59 -8.30 9.99
C GLY A 222 -21.18 -7.89 9.51
N ARG A 223 -20.91 -8.03 8.21
CA ARG A 223 -19.58 -7.71 7.63
C ARG A 223 -19.58 -6.47 6.75
N ILE A 224 -20.70 -5.77 6.68
CA ILE A 224 -20.84 -4.53 5.93
C ILE A 224 -21.15 -3.41 6.93
N GLU A 225 -20.29 -2.41 6.96
CA GLU A 225 -20.44 -1.24 7.81
C GLU A 225 -20.65 0.02 6.95
N ARG A 226 -21.34 1.00 7.51
CA ARG A 226 -21.38 2.34 6.92
C ARG A 226 -20.16 3.14 7.40
N PRO A 227 -19.59 4.02 6.55
CA PRO A 227 -18.55 4.93 6.99
C PRO A 227 -19.10 5.80 8.14
N ALA A 228 -18.23 6.13 9.09
CA ALA A 228 -18.59 7.09 10.13
C ALA A 228 -18.93 8.43 9.47
N ALA A 229 -19.99 9.09 9.95
CA ALA A 229 -20.32 10.44 9.49
C ALA A 229 -19.14 11.35 9.81
N SER A 230 -18.58 12.00 8.78
CA SER A 230 -17.49 12.99 8.88
C SER A 230 -18.02 14.33 9.35
#